data_20e0a4b4ba55062fbc6e3c67778dacb6
#
_entry.id   20e0a4b4ba55062fbc6e3c67778dacb6
#
_cell.length_a   1.000
_cell.length_b   1.000
_cell.length_c   1.000
_cell.angle_alpha   90.00
_cell.angle_beta   90.00
_cell.angle_gamma   90.00
#
_symmetry.space_group_name_H-M   'P 1'
#
loop_
_entity.id
_entity.type
_entity.pdbx_description
1 polymer ?
#
loop_
_entity_poly.entity_id
_entity_poly.type
_entity_poly.pdbx_seq_one_letter_code
_entity_poly.pdbx_strand_id
1 'polypeptide(L)'
;MSAPRLCRVALVLVVLACGRQSPPPDQTASGPPSPPDQEPPVSLNADSPIQYPPRLFDQKVEGDVVLRLFADSSGRVVPESSRVAESSGYPALDSAAISGAKRLRFAPARRRGIPVATAFLQPIEFRHPQGDALQGSPGAGPH
;
A
#
# COMPACT_ATOMS: atom_id res chain seq x y z
N MET A 1 69.61 -45.97 -14.26
CA MET A 1 69.01 -47.31 -14.44
C MET A 1 67.54 -47.23 -14.21
N SER A 2 66.85 -47.50 -15.26
CA SER A 2 65.51 -48.06 -15.40
C SER A 2 64.32 -47.19 -15.03
N ALA A 3 63.76 -46.57 -16.05
CA ALA A 3 62.33 -46.53 -16.22
C ALA A 3 61.75 -47.96 -16.32
N PRO A 4 60.47 -48.24 -16.26
CA PRO A 4 59.50 -47.63 -17.14
C PRO A 4 58.00 -47.63 -16.63
N ARG A 5 57.19 -46.95 -17.43
CA ARG A 5 55.86 -47.42 -17.94
C ARG A 5 54.72 -47.37 -16.96
N LEU A 6 53.61 -47.03 -17.29
CA LEU A 6 52.64 -46.89 -18.40
C LEU A 6 51.44 -46.18 -17.87
N CYS A 7 51.00 -45.13 -18.54
CA CYS A 7 49.87 -45.22 -19.41
C CYS A 7 48.64 -45.89 -18.78
N ARG A 8 47.65 -45.08 -18.49
CA ARG A 8 46.27 -45.39 -18.91
C ARG A 8 45.32 -44.36 -18.35
N VAL A 9 44.92 -43.64 -19.30
CA VAL A 9 43.54 -43.59 -19.78
C VAL A 9 42.62 -42.78 -18.95
N ALA A 10 42.39 -41.65 -19.54
CA ALA A 10 41.23 -40.83 -19.40
C ALA A 10 39.97 -41.63 -19.15
N LEU A 11 39.29 -41.33 -18.08
CA LEU A 11 37.86 -41.53 -18.03
C LEU A 11 37.25 -40.22 -17.65
N VAL A 12 36.92 -39.45 -18.66
CA VAL A 12 36.05 -38.32 -18.58
C VAL A 12 34.66 -38.83 -18.19
N LEU A 13 34.38 -38.81 -16.93
CA LEU A 13 33.01 -39.00 -16.44
C LEU A 13 32.34 -37.62 -16.47
N VAL A 14 31.74 -37.33 -17.60
CA VAL A 14 30.74 -36.28 -17.71
C VAL A 14 29.54 -36.70 -16.85
N VAL A 15 29.54 -36.28 -15.62
CA VAL A 15 28.34 -36.36 -14.81
C VAL A 15 27.41 -35.28 -15.32
N LEU A 16 26.48 -35.67 -16.17
CA LEU A 16 25.29 -34.91 -16.49
C LEU A 16 24.54 -34.73 -15.18
N ALA A 17 24.76 -33.59 -14.54
CA ALA A 17 23.90 -33.14 -13.46
C ALA A 17 22.54 -32.81 -14.08
N CYS A 18 21.66 -33.79 -14.13
CA CYS A 18 20.24 -33.55 -14.28
C CYS A 18 19.81 -32.64 -13.15
N GLY A 19 19.66 -31.38 -13.47
CA GLY A 19 18.98 -30.45 -12.61
C GLY A 19 17.57 -30.97 -12.34
N ARG A 20 17.37 -31.50 -11.15
CA ARG A 20 16.03 -31.70 -10.63
C ARG A 20 15.47 -30.33 -10.38
N GLN A 21 14.75 -29.82 -11.36
CA GLN A 21 13.80 -28.77 -11.13
C GLN A 21 12.75 -29.37 -10.20
N SER A 22 12.76 -28.94 -8.95
CA SER A 22 11.69 -29.23 -8.03
C SER A 22 10.42 -28.60 -8.65
N PRO A 23 9.35 -29.37 -8.84
CA PRO A 23 8.09 -28.79 -9.27
C PRO A 23 7.68 -27.72 -8.25
N PRO A 24 7.09 -26.60 -8.70
CA PRO A 24 6.53 -25.61 -7.78
C PRO A 24 5.53 -26.33 -6.88
N PRO A 25 5.45 -25.97 -5.60
CA PRO A 25 4.46 -26.57 -4.72
C PRO A 25 3.08 -26.37 -5.33
N ASP A 26 2.39 -27.46 -5.55
CA ASP A 26 1.00 -27.48 -5.99
C ASP A 26 0.18 -26.56 -5.07
N GLN A 27 -0.20 -25.42 -5.61
CA GLN A 27 -1.19 -24.53 -4.97
C GLN A 27 -2.60 -25.10 -5.20
N THR A 28 -2.80 -26.34 -4.81
CA THR A 28 -4.11 -26.94 -4.76
C THR A 28 -4.61 -26.95 -3.31
N ALA A 29 -4.68 -25.78 -2.71
CA ALA A 29 -5.47 -25.58 -1.53
C ALA A 29 -6.77 -24.87 -1.95
N SER A 30 -7.66 -25.63 -2.59
CA SER A 30 -9.04 -25.24 -2.82
C SER A 30 -9.82 -25.39 -1.52
N GLY A 31 -9.44 -24.60 -0.51
CA GLY A 31 -10.29 -24.28 0.61
C GLY A 31 -10.84 -22.87 0.41
N PRO A 32 -12.03 -22.54 0.95
CA PRO A 32 -12.46 -21.15 0.96
C PRO A 32 -11.34 -20.33 1.63
N PRO A 33 -11.01 -19.13 1.10
CA PRO A 33 -9.95 -18.31 1.66
C PRO A 33 -10.27 -18.07 3.13
N SER A 34 -9.38 -18.52 4.01
CA SER A 34 -9.48 -18.19 5.43
C SER A 34 -9.46 -16.67 5.55
N PRO A 35 -10.37 -16.07 6.35
CA PRO A 35 -10.32 -14.63 6.58
C PRO A 35 -8.92 -14.24 7.04
N PRO A 36 -8.37 -13.14 6.54
CA PRO A 36 -7.02 -12.72 6.90
C PRO A 36 -6.92 -12.55 8.41
N ASP A 37 -5.83 -13.03 9.00
CA ASP A 37 -5.57 -12.89 10.44
C ASP A 37 -5.60 -11.42 10.91
N GLN A 38 -5.41 -10.49 9.98
CA GLN A 38 -5.47 -9.05 10.20
C GLN A 38 -6.27 -8.38 9.10
N GLU A 39 -7.30 -7.66 9.48
CA GLU A 39 -8.09 -6.80 8.60
C GLU A 39 -7.69 -5.34 8.87
N PRO A 40 -7.32 -4.57 7.83
CA PRO A 40 -7.00 -3.16 7.99
C PRO A 40 -8.26 -2.34 8.34
N PRO A 41 -8.09 -1.15 8.93
CA PRO A 41 -9.21 -0.24 9.13
C PRO A 41 -9.74 0.27 7.77
N VAL A 42 -11.05 0.41 7.66
CA VAL A 42 -11.73 0.89 6.45
C VAL A 42 -12.44 2.20 6.77
N SER A 43 -12.27 3.22 5.91
CA SER A 43 -12.97 4.49 6.08
C SER A 43 -14.48 4.32 5.93
N LEU A 44 -15.23 4.88 6.87
CA LEU A 44 -16.69 4.88 6.87
C LEU A 44 -17.29 6.20 6.37
N ASN A 45 -16.47 7.21 6.15
CA ASN A 45 -16.93 8.50 5.65
C ASN A 45 -17.19 8.41 4.14
N ALA A 46 -18.43 8.63 3.73
CA ALA A 46 -18.79 8.76 2.31
C ALA A 46 -18.19 10.04 1.72
N ASP A 47 -18.22 11.12 2.50
CA ASP A 47 -17.60 12.39 2.14
C ASP A 47 -16.40 12.65 3.05
N SER A 48 -15.34 13.20 2.47
CA SER A 48 -14.18 13.59 3.26
C SER A 48 -14.48 14.79 4.14
N PRO A 49 -14.32 14.70 5.48
CA PRO A 49 -14.45 15.85 6.36
C PRO A 49 -13.25 16.81 6.27
N ILE A 50 -12.31 16.53 5.41
CA ILE A 50 -11.11 17.31 5.19
C ILE A 50 -11.43 18.43 4.23
N GLN A 51 -11.28 19.68 4.70
CA GLN A 51 -11.60 20.85 3.93
C GLN A 51 -10.37 21.37 3.20
N TYR A 52 -10.53 21.65 1.93
CA TYR A 52 -9.53 22.33 1.12
C TYR A 52 -9.40 23.78 1.59
N PRO A 53 -8.20 24.27 1.94
CA PRO A 53 -8.03 25.67 2.32
C PRO A 53 -8.40 26.61 1.16
N PRO A 54 -9.33 27.58 1.35
CA PRO A 54 -9.87 28.39 0.25
C PRO A 54 -8.78 29.11 -0.57
N ARG A 55 -7.78 29.68 0.12
CA ARG A 55 -6.68 30.37 -0.58
C ARG A 55 -5.91 29.50 -1.52
N LEU A 56 -5.64 28.24 -1.13
CA LEU A 56 -4.92 27.27 -1.98
C LEU A 56 -5.83 26.73 -3.07
N PHE A 57 -7.11 26.61 -2.79
CA PHE A 57 -8.11 26.24 -3.79
C PHE A 57 -8.19 27.30 -4.91
N ASP A 58 -8.26 28.59 -4.56
CA ASP A 58 -8.30 29.69 -5.52
C ASP A 58 -7.03 29.75 -6.37
N GLN A 59 -5.88 29.39 -5.79
CA GLN A 59 -4.59 29.32 -6.46
C GLN A 59 -4.37 28.00 -7.22
N LYS A 60 -5.31 27.09 -7.19
CA LYS A 60 -5.23 25.75 -7.81
C LYS A 60 -4.00 24.94 -7.36
N VAL A 61 -3.61 25.11 -6.10
CA VAL A 61 -2.47 24.40 -5.51
C VAL A 61 -2.91 23.00 -5.14
N GLU A 62 -2.40 22.00 -5.81
CA GLU A 62 -2.63 20.58 -5.53
C GLU A 62 -1.50 20.00 -4.71
N GLY A 63 -1.77 18.91 -3.99
CA GLY A 63 -0.75 18.22 -3.22
C GLY A 63 -1.29 16.99 -2.50
N ASP A 64 -0.37 16.13 -2.14
CA ASP A 64 -0.66 14.88 -1.43
C ASP A 64 -0.05 14.94 -0.04
N VAL A 65 -0.85 14.63 0.96
CA VAL A 65 -0.42 14.54 2.36
C VAL A 65 -0.61 13.10 2.81
N VAL A 66 0.45 12.46 3.30
CA VAL A 66 0.31 11.15 3.94
C VAL A 66 0.26 11.35 5.45
N LEU A 67 -0.86 10.94 6.04
CA LEU A 67 -1.05 10.96 7.48
C LEU A 67 -0.75 9.58 8.07
N ARG A 68 -0.02 9.55 9.17
CA ARG A 68 0.01 8.38 10.03
C ARG A 68 -1.05 8.56 11.10
N LEU A 69 -2.16 7.84 10.96
CA LEU A 69 -3.27 7.87 11.88
C LEU A 69 -3.19 6.70 12.86
N PHE A 70 -3.69 6.94 14.05
CA PHE A 70 -3.92 5.89 15.03
C PHE A 70 -5.43 5.84 15.31
N ALA A 71 -6.04 4.70 15.03
CA ALA A 71 -7.44 4.47 15.36
C ALA A 71 -7.55 3.51 16.55
N ASP A 72 -8.47 3.81 17.44
CA ASP A 72 -8.81 2.93 18.57
C ASP A 72 -9.67 1.72 18.10
N SER A 73 -9.93 0.81 19.00
CA SER A 73 -10.77 -0.37 18.72
C SER A 73 -12.23 -0.05 18.38
N SER A 74 -12.67 1.18 18.52
CA SER A 74 -13.97 1.68 18.06
C SER A 74 -13.91 2.35 16.68
N GLY A 75 -12.73 2.46 16.09
CA GLY A 75 -12.50 3.09 14.79
C GLY A 75 -12.42 4.61 14.83
N ARG A 76 -12.22 5.21 16.00
CA ARG A 76 -12.02 6.65 16.16
C ARG A 76 -10.55 7.01 16.04
N VAL A 77 -10.28 8.08 15.33
CA VAL A 77 -8.90 8.61 15.25
C VAL A 77 -8.53 9.25 16.58
N VAL A 78 -7.36 8.86 17.10
CA VAL A 78 -6.74 9.40 18.32
C VAL A 78 -5.79 10.52 17.90
N PRO A 79 -6.15 11.81 18.12
CA PRO A 79 -5.37 12.93 17.59
C PRO A 79 -3.94 12.99 18.12
N GLU A 80 -3.74 12.66 19.39
CA GLU A 80 -2.45 12.74 20.08
C GLU A 80 -1.42 11.75 19.51
N SER A 81 -1.91 10.67 18.92
CA SER A 81 -1.10 9.60 18.33
C SER A 81 -1.05 9.68 16.80
N SER A 82 -1.67 10.71 16.22
CA SER A 82 -1.76 10.91 14.78
C SER A 82 -0.90 12.09 14.33
N ARG A 83 -0.21 11.94 13.18
CA ARG A 83 0.70 12.97 12.66
C ARG A 83 0.81 12.94 11.15
N VAL A 84 1.35 14.00 10.56
CA VAL A 84 1.78 13.99 9.16
C VAL A 84 3.02 13.09 9.04
N ALA A 85 2.95 12.11 8.15
CA ALA A 85 4.06 11.22 7.81
C ALA A 85 4.86 11.79 6.63
N GLU A 86 4.14 12.28 5.59
CA GLU A 86 4.72 12.94 4.44
C GLU A 86 3.96 14.24 4.17
N SER A 87 4.70 15.33 4.08
CA SER A 87 4.16 16.67 3.81
C SER A 87 3.91 16.86 2.32
N SER A 88 2.87 17.60 1.98
CA SER A 88 2.61 18.06 0.61
C SER A 88 3.59 19.15 0.13
N GLY A 89 4.41 19.68 1.03
CA GLY A 89 5.20 20.90 0.78
C GLY A 89 4.44 22.21 1.06
N TYR A 90 3.15 22.11 1.36
CA TYR A 90 2.28 23.25 1.71
C TYR A 90 1.75 23.10 3.13
N PRO A 91 2.27 23.85 4.11
CA PRO A 91 1.83 23.72 5.51
C PRO A 91 0.33 23.89 5.74
N ALA A 92 -0.34 24.64 4.88
CA ALA A 92 -1.78 24.84 4.97
C ALA A 92 -2.56 23.56 4.57
N LEU A 93 -2.09 22.79 3.57
CA LEU A 93 -2.68 21.50 3.21
C LEU A 93 -2.43 20.47 4.31
N ASP A 94 -1.22 20.42 4.84
CA ASP A 94 -0.86 19.53 5.94
C ASP A 94 -1.72 19.78 7.18
N SER A 95 -1.90 21.07 7.54
CA SER A 95 -2.74 21.47 8.66
C SER A 95 -4.22 21.13 8.43
N ALA A 96 -4.72 21.32 7.22
CA ALA A 96 -6.09 20.97 6.84
C ALA A 96 -6.29 19.44 6.91
N ALA A 97 -5.35 18.67 6.40
CA ALA A 97 -5.39 17.21 6.42
C ALA A 97 -5.46 16.68 7.86
N ILE A 98 -4.53 17.07 8.73
CA ILE A 98 -4.49 16.56 10.12
C ILE A 98 -5.70 17.04 10.94
N SER A 99 -6.17 18.27 10.70
CA SER A 99 -7.33 18.80 11.40
C SER A 99 -8.63 18.12 10.97
N GLY A 100 -8.78 17.84 9.69
CA GLY A 100 -9.91 17.10 9.14
C GLY A 100 -9.90 15.62 9.54
N ALA A 101 -8.71 15.01 9.64
CA ALA A 101 -8.56 13.63 10.02
C ALA A 101 -9.14 13.28 11.39
N LYS A 102 -9.19 14.21 12.32
CA LYS A 102 -9.83 14.03 13.64
C LYS A 102 -11.32 13.66 13.54
N ARG A 103 -11.97 14.01 12.45
CA ARG A 103 -13.40 13.74 12.18
C ARG A 103 -13.63 12.49 11.34
N LEU A 104 -12.56 11.85 10.85
CA LEU A 104 -12.66 10.59 10.15
C LEU A 104 -13.15 9.48 11.10
N ARG A 105 -13.92 8.59 10.54
CA ARG A 105 -14.40 7.38 11.20
C ARG A 105 -14.01 6.17 10.37
N PHE A 106 -13.57 5.14 11.05
CA PHE A 106 -13.15 3.90 10.43
C PHE A 106 -13.91 2.71 11.02
N ALA A 107 -14.16 1.69 10.21
CA ALA A 107 -14.37 0.37 10.76
C ALA A 107 -13.02 -0.04 11.41
N PRO A 108 -13.02 -0.48 12.67
CA PRO A 108 -11.77 -0.78 13.36
C PRO A 108 -11.03 -1.93 12.67
N ALA A 109 -9.71 -1.88 12.73
CA ALA A 109 -8.90 -3.02 12.35
C ALA A 109 -9.30 -4.23 13.19
N ARG A 110 -9.21 -5.41 12.60
CA ARG A 110 -9.50 -6.66 13.31
C ARG A 110 -8.31 -7.58 13.27
N ARG A 111 -8.10 -8.26 14.37
CA ARG A 111 -7.15 -9.38 14.47
C ARG A 111 -7.93 -10.61 14.89
N ARG A 112 -7.99 -11.60 14.01
CA ARG A 112 -8.81 -12.82 14.21
C ARG A 112 -10.26 -12.49 14.59
N GLY A 113 -10.86 -11.52 13.89
CA GLY A 113 -12.22 -11.06 14.13
C GLY A 113 -12.42 -10.12 15.31
N ILE A 114 -11.41 -9.88 16.14
CA ILE A 114 -11.49 -9.00 17.32
C ILE A 114 -11.05 -7.60 16.94
N PRO A 115 -11.86 -6.56 17.20
CA PRO A 115 -11.48 -5.17 16.97
C PRO A 115 -10.25 -4.77 17.78
N VAL A 116 -9.26 -4.18 17.12
CA VAL A 116 -8.01 -3.74 17.74
C VAL A 116 -7.66 -2.32 17.33
N ALA A 117 -7.02 -1.60 18.25
CA ALA A 117 -6.42 -0.32 17.94
C ALA A 117 -5.19 -0.53 17.03
N THR A 118 -5.01 0.33 16.03
CA THR A 118 -3.87 0.22 15.12
C THR A 118 -3.44 1.56 14.56
N ALA A 119 -2.17 1.64 14.18
CA ALA A 119 -1.64 2.75 13.39
C ALA A 119 -1.59 2.34 11.92
N PHE A 120 -1.95 3.26 11.03
CA PHE A 120 -1.93 3.04 9.59
C PHE A 120 -1.63 4.34 8.84
N LEU A 121 -1.28 4.22 7.58
CA LEU A 121 -1.06 5.37 6.70
C LEU A 121 -2.34 5.67 5.93
N GLN A 122 -2.70 6.95 5.89
CA GLN A 122 -3.85 7.45 5.14
C GLN A 122 -3.39 8.56 4.21
N PRO A 123 -3.33 8.31 2.90
CA PRO A 123 -3.09 9.35 1.92
C PRO A 123 -4.32 10.25 1.79
N ILE A 124 -4.09 11.55 1.71
CA ILE A 124 -5.09 12.59 1.48
C ILE A 124 -4.66 13.36 0.24
N GLU A 125 -5.46 13.31 -0.78
CA GLU A 125 -5.20 14.00 -2.04
C GLU A 125 -6.02 15.29 -2.10
N PHE A 126 -5.34 16.41 -2.30
CA PHE A 126 -5.96 17.69 -2.60
C PHE A 126 -5.89 17.92 -4.09
N ARG A 127 -7.01 17.75 -4.79
CA ARG A 127 -7.13 17.96 -6.23
C ARG A 127 -8.11 19.09 -6.51
N HIS A 128 -7.76 19.94 -7.48
CA HIS A 128 -8.66 20.99 -7.95
C HIS A 128 -9.58 20.41 -9.04
N PRO A 129 -10.90 20.63 -8.98
CA PRO A 129 -11.84 20.04 -9.95
C PRO A 129 -11.54 20.34 -11.42
N GLN A 130 -10.84 21.44 -11.70
CA GLN A 130 -10.43 21.81 -13.07
C GLN A 130 -9.15 21.09 -13.53
N GLY A 131 -8.39 20.48 -12.62
CA GLY A 131 -7.21 19.67 -12.96
C GLY A 131 -7.59 18.38 -13.70
N ASP A 132 -8.69 17.76 -13.33
CA ASP A 132 -9.19 16.54 -13.97
C ASP A 132 -9.82 16.79 -15.35
N ALA A 133 -10.33 17.99 -15.60
CA ALA A 133 -10.94 18.35 -16.88
C ALA A 133 -9.93 18.44 -18.04
N LEU A 134 -8.64 18.56 -17.74
CA LEU A 134 -7.57 18.63 -18.74
C LEU A 134 -6.92 17.28 -19.03
N GLN A 135 -7.19 16.26 -18.21
CA GLN A 135 -6.76 14.88 -18.48
C GLN A 135 -7.88 14.12 -19.19
N GLY A 136 -8.28 14.64 -20.34
CA GLY A 136 -9.17 14.13 -21.32
C GLY A 136 -9.71 12.72 -21.13
N SER A 137 -11.02 12.58 -21.00
CA SER A 137 -11.71 11.36 -21.39
C SER A 137 -11.37 11.05 -22.86
N PRO A 138 -10.65 10.00 -23.19
CA PRO A 138 -10.59 9.52 -24.55
C PRO A 138 -11.86 8.72 -24.82
N GLY A 139 -12.75 9.28 -25.61
CA GLY A 139 -13.65 8.48 -26.40
C GLY A 139 -15.13 8.51 -26.06
N ALA A 140 -15.82 9.51 -26.52
CA ALA A 140 -17.12 9.32 -27.09
C ALA A 140 -16.99 9.47 -28.60
N GLY A 141 -16.79 8.36 -29.28
CA GLY A 141 -16.90 8.30 -30.72
C GLY A 141 -18.37 8.53 -31.14
N PRO A 142 -18.61 9.23 -32.25
CA PRO A 142 -19.95 9.44 -32.75
C PRO A 142 -20.49 8.16 -33.38
N HIS A 143 -21.70 7.82 -33.03
CA HIS A 143 -22.53 6.91 -33.80
C HIS A 143 -23.20 7.65 -34.94
#